data_110138fed6a2dc142adee57ddc5fd7dc
#
_entry.id   110138fed6a2dc142adee57ddc5fd7dc
#
_cell.length_a   1.000
_cell.length_b   1.000
_cell.length_c   1.000
_cell.angle_alpha   90.00
_cell.angle_beta   90.00
_cell.angle_gamma   90.00
#
_symmetry.space_group_name_H-M   'P 1'
#
loop_
_entity.id
_entity.type
_entity.pdbx_description
1 polymer ?
#
loop_
_entity_poly.entity_id
_entity_poly.type
_entity_poly.pdbx_seq_one_letter_code
_entity_poly.pdbx_strand_id
1 'polypeptide(L)'
;ALSWYLKDPRDVYYVKSPKSFLGASGLHEIQISFFEDLVCAMMANIKQQAEKSTQATITDAMIGKPINFNGLGGEAANKQAERILINAAKRAGFKQVLFEFEPVAAGLEYESTLTKDQTVLVVDIGGGTTDCSLIQMGPSYRGKTDRASTL
;
A
#
# COMPACT_ATOMS: atom_id res chain seq x y z
N ALA A 1 14.65 -9.29 -14.00
CA ALA A 1 15.11 -7.97 -13.52
C ALA A 1 16.51 -8.07 -12.90
N LEU A 2 16.71 -8.86 -11.83
CA LEU A 2 18.02 -9.00 -11.16
C LEU A 2 19.13 -9.47 -12.11
N SER A 3 18.83 -10.38 -13.02
CA SER A 3 19.79 -10.89 -14.00
C SER A 3 20.34 -9.82 -14.97
N TRP A 4 19.52 -8.82 -15.30
CA TRP A 4 19.94 -7.69 -16.11
C TRP A 4 20.85 -6.73 -15.33
N TYR A 5 20.49 -6.43 -14.08
CA TYR A 5 21.31 -5.62 -13.19
C TYR A 5 22.69 -6.23 -12.93
N LEU A 6 22.75 -7.57 -12.76
CA LEU A 6 24.03 -8.28 -12.55
C LEU A 6 24.91 -8.31 -13.81
N LYS A 7 24.33 -8.14 -15.01
CA LYS A 7 25.11 -8.09 -16.27
C LYS A 7 25.75 -6.71 -16.49
N ASP A 8 24.99 -5.64 -16.30
CA ASP A 8 25.52 -4.29 -16.39
C ASP A 8 24.80 -3.35 -15.39
N PRO A 9 25.34 -3.20 -14.19
CA PRO A 9 24.72 -2.36 -13.16
C PRO A 9 24.73 -0.86 -13.47
N ARG A 10 25.43 -0.40 -14.52
CA ARG A 10 25.48 1.01 -14.90
C ARG A 10 24.30 1.42 -15.77
N ASP A 11 23.70 0.49 -16.48
CA ASP A 11 22.61 0.74 -17.42
C ASP A 11 21.22 0.43 -16.85
N VAL A 12 21.13 -0.10 -15.62
CA VAL A 12 19.86 -0.56 -15.03
C VAL A 12 19.74 -0.10 -13.58
N TYR A 13 18.62 0.53 -13.25
CA TYR A 13 18.26 0.79 -11.86
C TYR A 13 17.59 -0.42 -11.25
N TYR A 14 18.15 -0.94 -10.16
CA TYR A 14 17.52 -1.99 -9.36
C TYR A 14 16.82 -1.38 -8.15
N VAL A 15 15.50 -1.40 -8.18
CA VAL A 15 14.67 -0.95 -7.05
C VAL A 15 14.11 -2.17 -6.31
N LYS A 16 14.55 -2.36 -5.07
CA LYS A 16 13.99 -3.37 -4.17
C LYS A 16 12.99 -2.69 -3.25
N SER A 17 11.77 -3.25 -3.16
CA SER A 17 10.71 -2.76 -2.26
C SER A 17 10.41 -1.26 -2.43
N PRO A 18 9.79 -0.83 -3.55
CA PRO A 18 9.49 0.59 -3.79
C PRO A 18 8.69 1.23 -2.65
N LYS A 19 7.85 0.48 -1.96
CA LYS A 19 7.09 0.92 -0.77
C LYS A 19 7.98 1.57 0.30
N SER A 20 9.21 1.06 0.50
CA SER A 20 10.14 1.58 1.52
C SER A 20 10.59 3.01 1.27
N PHE A 21 10.49 3.49 0.04
CA PHE A 21 10.95 4.83 -0.35
C PHE A 21 9.83 5.87 -0.37
N LEU A 22 8.56 5.45 -0.39
CA LEU A 22 7.42 6.38 -0.54
C LEU A 22 7.36 7.41 0.58
N GLY A 23 7.68 7.02 1.81
CA GLY A 23 7.72 7.88 2.99
C GLY A 23 9.12 8.44 3.31
N ALA A 24 10.12 8.23 2.47
CA ALA A 24 11.47 8.71 2.75
C ALA A 24 11.51 10.24 2.78
N SER A 25 12.19 10.79 3.78
CA SER A 25 12.41 12.23 3.91
C SER A 25 13.52 12.70 2.94
N GLY A 26 13.41 13.95 2.47
CA GLY A 26 14.45 14.56 1.64
C GLY A 26 14.47 14.08 0.18
N LEU A 27 13.41 13.44 -0.30
CA LEU A 27 13.29 13.13 -1.73
C LEU A 27 13.13 14.41 -2.54
N HIS A 28 13.94 14.53 -3.59
CA HIS A 28 13.77 15.58 -4.59
C HIS A 28 12.61 15.27 -5.53
N GLU A 29 12.04 16.31 -6.16
CA GLU A 29 10.90 16.17 -7.09
C GLU A 29 11.15 15.13 -8.20
N ILE A 30 12.38 15.04 -8.72
CA ILE A 30 12.76 14.03 -9.74
C ILE A 30 12.63 12.61 -9.19
N GLN A 31 13.00 12.38 -7.94
CA GLN A 31 12.89 11.06 -7.29
C GLN A 31 11.41 10.71 -7.01
N ILE A 32 10.64 11.70 -6.56
CA ILE A 32 9.19 11.53 -6.36
C ILE A 32 8.52 11.15 -7.68
N SER A 33 8.82 11.89 -8.77
CA SER A 33 8.29 11.58 -10.11
C SER A 33 8.68 10.17 -10.58
N PHE A 34 9.92 9.77 -10.35
CA PHE A 34 10.38 8.41 -10.67
C PHE A 34 9.58 7.33 -9.91
N PHE A 35 9.32 7.53 -8.61
CA PHE A 35 8.52 6.58 -7.84
C PHE A 35 7.05 6.59 -8.27
N GLU A 36 6.48 7.74 -8.61
CA GLU A 36 5.14 7.83 -9.17
C GLU A 36 5.05 7.05 -10.49
N ASP A 37 6.03 7.19 -11.38
CA ASP A 37 6.06 6.46 -12.66
C ASP A 37 6.15 4.96 -12.46
N LEU A 38 7.02 4.52 -11.55
CA LEU A 38 7.19 3.10 -11.23
C LEU A 38 5.90 2.49 -10.67
N VAL A 39 5.30 3.16 -9.68
CA VAL A 39 4.04 2.69 -9.06
C VAL A 39 2.90 2.74 -10.06
N CYS A 40 2.82 3.79 -10.90
CA CYS A 40 1.84 3.89 -11.97
C CYS A 40 1.93 2.69 -12.94
N ALA A 41 3.14 2.36 -13.39
CA ALA A 41 3.35 1.22 -14.29
C ALA A 41 2.92 -0.11 -13.66
N MET A 42 3.23 -0.31 -12.37
CA MET A 42 2.79 -1.50 -11.62
C MET A 42 1.26 -1.56 -11.52
N MET A 43 0.62 -0.47 -11.11
CA MET A 43 -0.85 -0.40 -10.97
C MET A 43 -1.57 -0.58 -12.31
N ALA A 44 -1.06 0.02 -13.38
CA ALA A 44 -1.62 -0.13 -14.72
C ALA A 44 -1.56 -1.59 -15.20
N ASN A 45 -0.45 -2.28 -14.93
CA ASN A 45 -0.31 -3.71 -15.25
C ASN A 45 -1.31 -4.57 -14.46
N ILE A 46 -1.42 -4.35 -13.15
CA ILE A 46 -2.37 -5.08 -12.28
C ILE A 46 -3.80 -4.85 -12.76
N LYS A 47 -4.17 -3.58 -13.03
CA LYS A 47 -5.49 -3.21 -13.55
C LYS A 47 -5.78 -3.94 -14.85
N GLN A 48 -4.85 -3.91 -15.81
CA GLN A 48 -5.02 -4.59 -17.10
C GLN A 48 -5.22 -6.10 -16.95
N GLN A 49 -4.46 -6.74 -16.06
CA GLN A 49 -4.62 -8.18 -15.79
C GLN A 49 -5.96 -8.49 -15.14
N ALA A 50 -6.39 -7.68 -14.16
CA ALA A 50 -7.67 -7.84 -13.50
C ALA A 50 -8.85 -7.64 -14.49
N GLU A 51 -8.80 -6.60 -15.34
CA GLU A 51 -9.81 -6.36 -16.38
C GLU A 51 -9.89 -7.49 -17.41
N LYS A 52 -8.74 -8.06 -17.79
CA LYS A 52 -8.71 -9.26 -18.65
C LYS A 52 -9.34 -10.48 -17.98
N SER A 53 -9.07 -10.68 -16.69
CA SER A 53 -9.57 -11.83 -15.93
C SER A 53 -11.07 -11.73 -15.65
N THR A 54 -11.56 -10.54 -15.31
CA THR A 54 -12.96 -10.31 -14.93
C THR A 54 -13.86 -9.96 -16.11
N GLN A 55 -13.28 -9.64 -17.27
CA GLN A 55 -13.98 -9.12 -18.45
C GLN A 55 -14.82 -7.86 -18.13
N ALA A 56 -14.39 -7.08 -17.15
CA ALA A 56 -15.06 -5.87 -16.67
C ALA A 56 -14.09 -4.70 -16.57
N THR A 57 -14.58 -3.49 -16.77
CA THR A 57 -13.79 -2.27 -16.53
C THR A 57 -13.70 -2.00 -15.05
N ILE A 58 -12.49 -1.86 -14.53
CA ILE A 58 -12.22 -1.57 -13.13
C ILE A 58 -11.90 -0.09 -12.97
N THR A 59 -12.73 0.64 -12.25
CA THR A 59 -12.60 2.09 -12.06
C THR A 59 -12.10 2.49 -10.67
N ASP A 60 -12.23 1.60 -9.70
CA ASP A 60 -11.98 1.90 -8.30
C ASP A 60 -10.86 1.01 -7.76
N ALA A 61 -10.05 1.58 -6.87
CA ALA A 61 -8.98 0.85 -6.20
C ALA A 61 -9.04 1.05 -4.68
N MET A 62 -8.95 -0.03 -3.93
CA MET A 62 -8.62 -0.02 -2.53
C MET A 62 -7.13 -0.34 -2.38
N ILE A 63 -6.37 0.56 -1.77
CA ILE A 63 -4.92 0.42 -1.61
C ILE A 63 -4.60 0.18 -0.14
N GLY A 64 -3.91 -0.91 0.14
CA GLY A 64 -3.35 -1.16 1.47
C GLY A 64 -2.24 -0.16 1.80
N LYS A 65 -2.30 0.42 3.00
CA LYS A 65 -1.24 1.27 3.53
C LYS A 65 -0.80 0.80 4.92
N PRO A 66 0.48 0.95 5.29
CA PRO A 66 0.90 0.73 6.66
C PRO A 66 0.31 1.81 7.57
N ILE A 67 0.34 1.58 8.89
CA ILE A 67 -0.02 2.62 9.87
C ILE A 67 0.93 3.82 9.71
N ASN A 68 2.22 3.53 9.57
CA ASN A 68 3.24 4.53 9.26
C ASN A 68 4.13 4.04 8.13
N PHE A 69 4.31 4.87 7.09
CA PHE A 69 5.34 4.60 6.10
C PHE A 69 6.72 4.75 6.72
N ASN A 70 7.65 3.89 6.33
CA ASN A 70 9.03 3.93 6.82
C ASN A 70 9.68 5.29 6.53
N GLY A 71 10.18 5.93 7.58
CA GLY A 71 10.86 7.22 7.51
C GLY A 71 10.75 7.97 8.83
N LEU A 72 11.65 8.93 9.05
CA LEU A 72 11.65 9.80 10.23
C LEU A 72 10.61 10.94 10.15
N GLY A 73 9.84 10.98 9.05
CA GLY A 73 8.98 12.11 8.72
C GLY A 73 7.58 12.11 9.35
N GLY A 74 7.18 11.08 10.09
CA GLY A 74 5.88 11.00 10.74
C GLY A 74 4.71 11.26 9.76
N GLU A 75 3.79 12.16 10.14
CA GLU A 75 2.61 12.50 9.34
C GLU A 75 2.95 13.08 7.95
N ALA A 76 4.04 13.83 7.84
CA ALA A 76 4.48 14.39 6.55
C ALA A 76 4.91 13.27 5.57
N ALA A 77 5.59 12.24 6.07
CA ALA A 77 5.97 11.07 5.29
C ALA A 77 4.74 10.29 4.81
N ASN A 78 3.77 10.09 5.69
CA ASN A 78 2.51 9.43 5.34
C ASN A 78 1.76 10.20 4.24
N LYS A 79 1.62 11.52 4.38
CA LYS A 79 1.00 12.38 3.35
C LYS A 79 1.73 12.35 2.02
N GLN A 80 3.07 12.36 2.03
CA GLN A 80 3.86 12.24 0.80
C GLN A 80 3.60 10.90 0.11
N ALA A 81 3.67 9.79 0.85
CA ALA A 81 3.44 8.46 0.30
C ALA A 81 2.02 8.29 -0.26
N GLU A 82 1.01 8.76 0.45
CA GLU A 82 -0.38 8.75 -0.02
C GLU A 82 -0.56 9.57 -1.29
N ARG A 83 0.06 10.76 -1.37
CA ARG A 83 0.02 11.59 -2.58
C ARG A 83 0.62 10.86 -3.77
N ILE A 84 1.78 10.22 -3.62
CA ILE A 84 2.42 9.43 -4.67
C ILE A 84 1.50 8.30 -5.14
N LEU A 85 0.91 7.55 -4.21
CA LEU A 85 0.00 6.45 -4.52
C LEU A 85 -1.27 6.91 -5.23
N ILE A 86 -1.88 8.02 -4.78
CA ILE A 86 -3.08 8.59 -5.42
C ILE A 86 -2.76 9.05 -6.84
N ASN A 87 -1.67 9.78 -7.02
CA ASN A 87 -1.27 10.28 -8.35
C ASN A 87 -0.99 9.11 -9.30
N ALA A 88 -0.24 8.13 -8.86
CA ALA A 88 0.08 6.94 -9.63
C ALA A 88 -1.19 6.15 -10.01
N ALA A 89 -2.12 5.95 -9.09
CA ALA A 89 -3.37 5.24 -9.34
C ALA A 89 -4.27 5.98 -10.33
N LYS A 90 -4.40 7.30 -10.19
CA LYS A 90 -5.16 8.12 -11.15
C LYS A 90 -4.55 8.05 -12.56
N ARG A 91 -3.23 8.15 -12.67
CA ARG A 91 -2.49 8.00 -13.94
C ARG A 91 -2.63 6.59 -14.53
N ALA A 92 -2.75 5.56 -13.69
CA ALA A 92 -3.04 4.19 -14.11
C ALA A 92 -4.50 3.98 -14.57
N GLY A 93 -5.35 5.01 -14.45
CA GLY A 93 -6.73 5.01 -14.96
C GLY A 93 -7.78 4.60 -13.92
N PHE A 94 -7.47 4.63 -12.63
CA PHE A 94 -8.48 4.54 -11.57
C PHE A 94 -9.15 5.90 -11.36
N LYS A 95 -10.47 5.89 -11.18
CA LYS A 95 -11.28 7.09 -10.93
C LYS A 95 -11.40 7.38 -9.44
N GLN A 96 -11.61 6.33 -8.66
CA GLN A 96 -11.71 6.40 -7.21
C GLN A 96 -10.58 5.61 -6.55
N VAL A 97 -9.96 6.20 -5.54
CA VAL A 97 -8.87 5.60 -4.78
C VAL A 97 -9.21 5.73 -3.30
N LEU A 98 -9.30 4.60 -2.63
CA LEU A 98 -9.51 4.49 -1.20
C LEU A 98 -8.31 3.81 -0.55
N PHE A 99 -8.12 4.07 0.73
CA PHE A 99 -7.08 3.42 1.51
C PHE A 99 -7.68 2.58 2.63
N GLU A 100 -7.04 1.45 2.90
CA GLU A 100 -7.27 0.67 4.11
C GLU A 100 -5.94 0.38 4.80
N PHE A 101 -5.93 0.32 6.12
CA PHE A 101 -4.74 -0.09 6.86
C PHE A 101 -4.46 -1.58 6.64
N GLU A 102 -3.22 -1.91 6.26
CA GLU A 102 -2.81 -3.30 5.99
C GLU A 102 -3.15 -4.26 7.13
N PRO A 103 -2.88 -3.93 8.41
CA PRO A 103 -3.22 -4.83 9.50
C PRO A 103 -4.74 -4.98 9.70
N VAL A 104 -5.54 -3.95 9.38
CA VAL A 104 -7.01 -4.06 9.40
C VAL A 104 -7.46 -5.01 8.29
N ALA A 105 -6.98 -4.80 7.07
CA ALA A 105 -7.31 -5.66 5.93
C ALA A 105 -6.94 -7.12 6.17
N ALA A 106 -5.77 -7.39 6.76
CA ALA A 106 -5.34 -8.73 7.13
C ALA A 106 -6.24 -9.40 8.17
N GLY A 107 -6.83 -8.62 9.07
CA GLY A 107 -7.70 -9.12 10.13
C GLY A 107 -9.19 -9.24 9.78
N LEU A 108 -9.66 -8.74 8.63
CA LEU A 108 -11.09 -8.66 8.30
C LEU A 108 -11.80 -10.02 8.32
N GLU A 109 -11.18 -11.07 7.80
CA GLU A 109 -11.79 -12.41 7.80
C GLU A 109 -11.90 -12.93 9.22
N TYR A 110 -10.87 -12.79 10.03
CA TYR A 110 -10.92 -13.14 11.44
C TYR A 110 -11.99 -12.34 12.18
N GLU A 111 -12.08 -11.03 11.97
CA GLU A 111 -13.11 -10.18 12.56
C GLU A 111 -14.51 -10.68 12.25
N SER A 112 -14.74 -11.22 11.05
CA SER A 112 -16.04 -11.77 10.66
C SER A 112 -16.51 -12.92 11.54
N THR A 113 -15.59 -13.66 12.15
CA THR A 113 -15.87 -14.80 13.02
C THR A 113 -16.15 -14.40 14.48
N LEU A 114 -15.81 -13.17 14.87
CA LEU A 114 -15.90 -12.72 16.25
C LEU A 114 -17.36 -12.48 16.67
N THR A 115 -17.73 -12.95 17.85
CA THR A 115 -19.05 -12.73 18.46
C THR A 115 -19.06 -11.59 19.47
N LYS A 116 -17.88 -11.09 19.86
CA LYS A 116 -17.69 -9.97 20.78
C LYS A 116 -16.47 -9.15 20.37
N ASP A 117 -16.42 -7.91 20.81
CA ASP A 117 -15.26 -7.04 20.58
C ASP A 117 -14.06 -7.51 21.41
N GLN A 118 -12.88 -7.43 20.81
CA GLN A 118 -11.62 -7.78 21.46
C GLN A 118 -10.41 -7.08 20.82
N THR A 119 -9.33 -6.98 21.58
CA THR A 119 -8.04 -6.52 21.06
C THR A 119 -7.32 -7.70 20.40
N VAL A 120 -6.92 -7.51 19.15
CA VAL A 120 -6.25 -8.53 18.33
C VAL A 120 -4.84 -8.06 18.02
N LEU A 121 -3.85 -8.92 18.22
CA LEU A 121 -2.50 -8.70 17.72
C LEU A 121 -2.41 -9.27 16.30
N VAL A 122 -2.19 -8.38 15.33
CA VAL A 122 -1.88 -8.76 13.95
C VAL A 122 -0.38 -8.71 13.75
N VAL A 123 0.20 -9.82 13.29
CA VAL A 123 1.63 -9.93 12.96
C VAL A 123 1.74 -10.19 11.48
N ASP A 124 2.26 -9.22 10.75
CA ASP A 124 2.53 -9.33 9.31
C ASP A 124 4.02 -9.59 9.08
N ILE A 125 4.34 -10.75 8.51
CA ILE A 125 5.70 -11.19 8.22
C ILE A 125 5.90 -11.18 6.72
N GLY A 126 6.44 -10.06 6.22
CA GLY A 126 6.73 -9.85 4.80
C GLY A 126 8.15 -10.30 4.40
N GLY A 127 8.45 -10.14 3.12
CA GLY A 127 9.78 -10.47 2.57
C GLY A 127 10.91 -9.51 2.99
N GLY A 128 10.61 -8.41 3.65
CA GLY A 128 11.60 -7.39 4.05
C GLY A 128 11.32 -6.71 5.39
N THR A 129 10.10 -6.84 5.92
CA THR A 129 9.68 -6.25 7.19
C THR A 129 8.84 -7.23 7.99
N THR A 130 8.80 -7.01 9.30
CA THR A 130 7.83 -7.65 10.20
C THR A 130 7.14 -6.53 10.96
N ASP A 131 5.82 -6.44 10.79
CA ASP A 131 5.00 -5.41 11.40
C ASP A 131 4.04 -6.03 12.42
N CYS A 132 3.93 -5.43 13.59
CA CYS A 132 3.04 -5.85 14.66
C CYS A 132 2.08 -4.72 15.00
N SER A 133 0.78 -5.01 15.00
CA SER A 133 -0.26 -4.03 15.27
C SER A 133 -1.30 -4.58 16.25
N LEU A 134 -1.67 -3.79 17.24
CA LEU A 134 -2.81 -4.08 18.11
C LEU A 134 -4.04 -3.38 17.56
N ILE A 135 -5.12 -4.12 17.34
CA ILE A 135 -6.34 -3.60 16.69
C ILE A 135 -7.56 -4.01 17.48
N GLN A 136 -8.49 -3.07 17.64
CA GLN A 136 -9.83 -3.36 18.15
C GLN A 136 -10.68 -3.94 17.01
N MET A 137 -11.13 -5.17 17.18
CA MET A 137 -11.93 -5.92 16.21
C MET A 137 -13.15 -6.53 16.84
N GLY A 138 -14.24 -6.66 16.06
CA GLY A 138 -15.45 -7.31 16.48
C GLY A 138 -16.72 -6.70 15.90
N PRO A 139 -17.90 -7.14 16.37
CA PRO A 139 -19.18 -6.71 15.81
C PRO A 139 -19.38 -5.19 15.78
N SER A 140 -18.87 -4.45 16.78
CA SER A 140 -19.01 -2.99 16.84
C SER A 140 -18.16 -2.22 15.83
N TYR A 141 -17.20 -2.90 15.20
CA TYR A 141 -16.26 -2.29 14.26
C TYR A 141 -16.53 -2.66 12.81
N ARG A 142 -17.30 -3.70 12.56
CA ARG A 142 -17.65 -4.16 11.21
C ARG A 142 -18.31 -3.04 10.41
N GLY A 143 -17.87 -2.88 9.15
CA GLY A 143 -18.42 -1.89 8.23
C GLY A 143 -18.07 -0.43 8.53
N LYS A 144 -17.27 -0.14 9.54
CA LYS A 144 -16.73 1.19 9.75
C LYS A 144 -15.70 1.53 8.67
N THR A 145 -15.86 2.67 8.04
CA THR A 145 -14.96 3.16 6.98
C THR A 145 -13.70 3.84 7.54
N ASP A 146 -13.78 4.38 8.75
CA ASP A 146 -12.64 4.94 9.46
C ASP A 146 -12.21 4.00 10.58
N ARG A 147 -11.10 3.32 10.36
CA ARG A 147 -10.51 2.36 11.30
C ARG A 147 -9.28 2.92 12.02
N ALA A 148 -8.90 4.18 11.76
CA ALA A 148 -7.73 4.80 12.40
C ALA A 148 -7.85 4.80 13.94
N SER A 149 -9.07 4.98 14.46
CA SER A 149 -9.35 4.97 15.91
C SER A 149 -9.30 3.56 16.54
N THR A 150 -9.12 2.51 15.75
CA THR A 150 -9.06 1.12 16.22
C THR A 150 -7.65 0.56 16.34
N LEU A 151 -6.66 1.35 15.91
CA LEU A 151 -5.24 1.02 15.89
C LEU A 151 -4.52 1.47 17.17
#